data_4cfe09f3b45dbb0bd496cc5471c00c22
#
_entry.id   4cfe09f3b45dbb0bd496cc5471c00c22
#
_cell.length_a   1.000
_cell.length_b   1.000
_cell.length_c   1.000
_cell.angle_alpha   90.00
_cell.angle_beta   90.00
_cell.angle_gamma   90.00
#
_symmetry.space_group_name_H-M   'P 1'
#
loop_
_entity.id
_entity.type
_entity.pdbx_description
1 polymer ?
#
loop_
_entity_poly.entity_id
_entity_poly.type
_entity_poly.pdbx_seq_one_letter_code
_entity_poly.pdbx_strand_id
1 'polypeptide(L)'
;EFPLGKLIVVTGVSGSGKSTLINETLQPILSQHFYRSLKKPMPYDSIEGIDNIDKVVNVDQSPIGRTPRSNPATYTGVFNDIRAMFVNLPEAKIRGYKPGRFSFNVKGGRCETCKGGGYRTIEMNFLPDVLVPCEECHGKRYNRETLEVRYKGKSIADVLDMTFNQAVE
;
A
#
# COMPACT_ATOMS: atom_id res chain seq x y z
N GLU A 1 -31.15 8.54 12.54
CA GLU A 1 -31.45 7.16 12.19
C GLU A 1 -30.78 6.77 10.87
N PHE A 2 -30.15 5.57 10.83
CA PHE A 2 -29.49 5.04 9.63
C PHE A 2 -30.25 3.79 9.16
N PRO A 3 -31.07 3.87 8.08
CA PRO A 3 -31.82 2.72 7.59
C PRO A 3 -30.87 1.68 6.97
N LEU A 4 -30.86 0.45 7.51
CA LEU A 4 -30.01 -0.64 7.01
C LEU A 4 -30.50 -1.13 5.63
N GLY A 5 -29.57 -1.71 4.84
CA GLY A 5 -29.85 -2.23 3.50
C GLY A 5 -30.11 -1.14 2.44
N LYS A 6 -29.75 0.11 2.71
CA LYS A 6 -29.93 1.25 1.80
C LYS A 6 -28.62 1.99 1.59
N LEU A 7 -28.51 2.66 0.43
CA LEU A 7 -27.45 3.64 0.22
C LEU A 7 -27.79 4.92 1.01
N ILE A 8 -26.89 5.31 1.91
CA ILE A 8 -27.05 6.51 2.74
C ILE A 8 -25.98 7.50 2.32
N VAL A 9 -26.37 8.72 1.97
CA VAL A 9 -25.44 9.79 1.61
C VAL A 9 -25.58 10.93 2.62
N VAL A 10 -24.48 11.25 3.32
CA VAL A 10 -24.43 12.35 4.28
C VAL A 10 -23.83 13.58 3.61
N THR A 11 -24.64 14.60 3.40
CA THR A 11 -24.27 15.85 2.73
C THR A 11 -24.35 17.05 3.67
N GLY A 12 -23.76 18.16 3.29
CA GLY A 12 -23.80 19.42 4.04
C GLY A 12 -22.53 20.26 3.80
N VAL A 13 -22.54 21.48 4.27
CA VAL A 13 -21.41 22.42 4.15
C VAL A 13 -20.16 21.92 4.88
N SER A 14 -18.99 22.45 4.50
CA SER A 14 -17.75 22.15 5.21
C SER A 14 -17.87 22.59 6.69
N GLY A 15 -17.37 21.77 7.62
CA GLY A 15 -17.43 22.04 9.05
C GLY A 15 -18.78 21.68 9.73
N SER A 16 -19.77 21.14 9.02
CA SER A 16 -21.08 20.77 9.59
C SER A 16 -21.09 19.47 10.42
N GLY A 17 -19.91 18.87 10.69
CA GLY A 17 -19.81 17.68 11.55
C GLY A 17 -20.02 16.34 10.85
N LYS A 18 -20.12 16.29 9.51
CA LYS A 18 -20.31 15.02 8.75
C LYS A 18 -19.23 13.98 9.06
N SER A 19 -17.97 14.41 8.96
CA SER A 19 -16.83 13.54 9.23
C SER A 19 -16.75 13.14 10.70
N THR A 20 -17.10 14.05 11.60
CA THR A 20 -17.15 13.78 13.04
C THR A 20 -18.21 12.73 13.35
N LEU A 21 -19.40 12.85 12.77
CA LEU A 21 -20.47 11.87 12.95
C LEU A 21 -20.08 10.50 12.40
N ILE A 22 -19.57 10.42 11.17
CA ILE A 22 -19.29 9.14 10.51
C ILE A 22 -17.93 8.56 10.93
N ASN A 23 -16.83 9.32 10.78
CA ASN A 23 -15.47 8.78 10.93
C ASN A 23 -14.95 8.82 12.36
N GLU A 24 -15.47 9.72 13.20
CA GLU A 24 -14.97 9.90 14.55
C GLU A 24 -15.96 9.41 15.63
N THR A 25 -17.21 9.17 15.27
CA THR A 25 -18.22 8.63 16.19
C THR A 25 -18.68 7.25 15.76
N LEU A 26 -19.44 7.14 14.66
CA LEU A 26 -20.06 5.89 14.24
C LEU A 26 -19.05 4.80 13.89
N GLN A 27 -18.07 5.10 13.06
CA GLN A 27 -17.05 4.13 12.61
C GLN A 27 -16.22 3.56 13.79
N PRO A 28 -15.72 4.35 14.75
CA PRO A 28 -15.03 3.81 15.91
C PRO A 28 -15.90 2.93 16.82
N ILE A 29 -17.20 3.30 17.04
CA ILE A 29 -18.12 2.49 17.81
C ILE A 29 -18.26 1.09 17.19
N LEU A 30 -18.57 1.06 15.89
CA LEU A 30 -18.72 -0.19 15.16
C LEU A 30 -17.42 -0.99 15.10
N SER A 31 -16.26 -0.32 14.90
CA SER A 31 -14.96 -0.99 14.91
C SER A 31 -14.56 -1.54 16.27
N GLN A 32 -14.95 -0.90 17.36
CA GLN A 32 -14.77 -1.46 18.71
C GLN A 32 -15.60 -2.73 18.88
N HIS A 33 -16.86 -2.71 18.46
CA HIS A 33 -17.77 -3.85 18.58
C HIS A 33 -17.27 -5.07 17.76
N PHE A 34 -16.96 -4.89 16.47
CA PHE A 34 -16.61 -6.01 15.58
C PHE A 34 -15.14 -6.40 15.62
N TYR A 35 -14.23 -5.44 15.79
CA TYR A 35 -12.78 -5.65 15.60
C TYR A 35 -11.94 -5.36 16.86
N ARG A 36 -12.57 -5.03 17.99
CA ARG A 36 -11.88 -4.66 19.24
C ARG A 36 -10.88 -3.52 19.05
N SER A 37 -11.22 -2.56 18.19
CA SER A 37 -10.39 -1.39 17.93
C SER A 37 -10.19 -0.57 19.19
N LEU A 38 -8.99 -0.05 19.39
CA LEU A 38 -8.65 0.82 20.54
C LEU A 38 -9.01 2.30 20.29
N LYS A 39 -9.43 2.66 19.08
CA LYS A 39 -9.82 4.03 18.75
C LYS A 39 -11.10 4.39 19.49
N LYS A 40 -11.02 5.40 20.36
CA LYS A 40 -12.18 5.89 21.12
C LYS A 40 -13.09 6.73 20.22
N PRO A 41 -14.39 6.52 20.24
CA PRO A 41 -15.35 7.38 19.57
C PRO A 41 -15.44 8.75 20.26
N MET A 42 -15.92 9.76 19.54
CA MET A 42 -16.35 11.01 20.14
C MET A 42 -17.52 10.76 21.08
N PRO A 43 -17.76 11.66 22.08
CA PRO A 43 -18.88 11.53 23.00
C PRO A 43 -20.21 11.36 22.25
N TYR A 44 -21.01 10.40 22.71
CA TYR A 44 -22.36 10.10 22.19
C TYR A 44 -23.23 9.60 23.33
N ASP A 45 -24.54 9.74 23.20
CA ASP A 45 -25.48 9.33 24.25
C ASP A 45 -25.76 7.83 24.20
N SER A 46 -26.24 7.33 23.07
CA SER A 46 -26.55 5.91 22.87
C SER A 46 -26.49 5.52 21.39
N ILE A 47 -26.36 4.24 21.15
CA ILE A 47 -26.50 3.64 19.81
C ILE A 47 -27.27 2.31 19.97
N GLU A 48 -28.21 2.08 19.07
CA GLU A 48 -29.06 0.89 19.05
C GLU A 48 -28.99 0.20 17.69
N GLY A 49 -29.30 -1.09 17.65
CA GLY A 49 -29.38 -1.85 16.40
C GLY A 49 -28.06 -2.33 15.82
N ILE A 50 -26.98 -2.31 16.60
CA ILE A 50 -25.66 -2.80 16.15
C ILE A 50 -25.73 -4.30 15.80
N ASP A 51 -26.54 -5.07 16.51
CA ASP A 51 -26.72 -6.52 16.32
C ASP A 51 -27.31 -6.88 14.94
N ASN A 52 -27.85 -5.90 14.22
CA ASN A 52 -28.36 -6.06 12.85
C ASN A 52 -27.25 -5.87 11.78
N ILE A 53 -26.00 -5.71 12.18
CA ILE A 53 -24.83 -5.49 11.30
C ILE A 53 -23.87 -6.66 11.48
N ASP A 54 -23.44 -7.28 10.38
CA ASP A 54 -22.50 -8.39 10.44
C ASP A 54 -21.03 -7.94 10.48
N LYS A 55 -20.71 -6.87 9.75
CA LYS A 55 -19.34 -6.33 9.64
C LYS A 55 -19.33 -4.88 9.18
N VAL A 56 -18.20 -4.23 9.40
CA VAL A 56 -17.92 -2.88 8.90
C VAL A 56 -16.71 -2.91 7.98
N VAL A 57 -16.84 -2.32 6.81
CA VAL A 57 -15.72 -2.09 5.89
C VAL A 57 -15.52 -0.58 5.75
N ASN A 58 -14.36 -0.11 6.18
CA ASN A 58 -14.00 1.30 6.01
C ASN A 58 -13.23 1.45 4.70
N VAL A 59 -13.75 2.27 3.80
CA VAL A 59 -13.09 2.66 2.55
C VAL A 59 -12.80 4.15 2.62
N ASP A 60 -11.54 4.51 2.63
CA ASP A 60 -11.10 5.90 2.66
C ASP A 60 -10.18 6.21 1.47
N GLN A 61 -9.81 7.47 1.33
CA GLN A 61 -8.90 7.95 0.29
C GLN A 61 -7.46 8.08 0.78
N SER A 62 -7.12 7.43 1.91
CA SER A 62 -5.78 7.45 2.44
C SER A 62 -4.81 6.80 1.45
N PRO A 63 -3.61 7.34 1.28
CA PRO A 63 -2.59 6.70 0.45
C PRO A 63 -2.26 5.29 0.94
N ILE A 64 -2.03 4.37 0.02
CA ILE A 64 -1.56 3.01 0.33
C ILE A 64 -0.13 3.11 0.90
N GLY A 65 -0.04 3.21 2.22
CA GLY A 65 1.21 3.40 2.94
C GLY A 65 1.77 4.83 2.87
N ARG A 66 2.72 5.11 3.75
CA ARG A 66 3.31 6.45 3.94
C ARG A 66 4.77 6.53 3.48
N THR A 67 5.28 5.50 2.84
CA THR A 67 6.69 5.43 2.44
C THR A 67 6.81 5.19 0.94
N PRO A 68 7.91 5.63 0.31
CA PRO A 68 8.18 5.35 -1.10
C PRO A 68 8.24 3.85 -1.45
N ARG A 69 8.32 2.97 -0.44
CA ARG A 69 8.33 1.51 -0.60
C ARG A 69 6.94 0.89 -0.68
N SER A 70 5.92 1.65 -0.30
CA SER A 70 4.54 1.19 -0.34
C SER A 70 4.01 1.27 -1.76
N ASN A 71 3.45 0.17 -2.25
CA ASN A 71 2.82 0.09 -3.57
C ASN A 71 1.67 -0.92 -3.54
N PRO A 72 0.75 -0.88 -4.51
CA PRO A 72 -0.40 -1.78 -4.54
C PRO A 72 -0.04 -3.27 -4.52
N ALA A 73 1.01 -3.68 -5.22
CA ALA A 73 1.41 -5.09 -5.29
C ALA A 73 1.88 -5.64 -3.93
N THR A 74 2.59 -4.82 -3.13
CA THR A 74 3.00 -5.20 -1.77
C THR A 74 1.83 -5.17 -0.79
N TYR A 75 0.93 -4.21 -0.94
CA TYR A 75 -0.24 -4.08 -0.08
C TYR A 75 -1.22 -5.26 -0.22
N THR A 76 -1.48 -5.70 -1.44
CA THR A 76 -2.35 -6.84 -1.73
C THR A 76 -1.69 -8.20 -1.50
N GLY A 77 -0.37 -8.23 -1.29
CA GLY A 77 0.40 -9.47 -1.13
C GLY A 77 0.82 -10.16 -2.43
N VAL A 78 0.27 -9.77 -3.57
CA VAL A 78 0.55 -10.32 -4.90
C VAL A 78 2.04 -10.28 -5.28
N PHE A 79 2.78 -9.34 -4.70
CA PHE A 79 4.22 -9.25 -4.94
C PHE A 79 5.00 -10.49 -4.49
N ASN A 80 4.47 -11.29 -3.55
CA ASN A 80 5.08 -12.55 -3.14
C ASN A 80 5.04 -13.58 -4.27
N ASP A 81 3.91 -13.66 -4.98
CA ASP A 81 3.71 -14.57 -6.10
C ASP A 81 4.56 -14.14 -7.30
N ILE A 82 4.64 -12.84 -7.57
CA ILE A 82 5.53 -12.27 -8.59
C ILE A 82 6.99 -12.67 -8.31
N ARG A 83 7.47 -12.51 -7.08
CA ARG A 83 8.84 -12.92 -6.71
C ARG A 83 9.06 -14.42 -6.87
N ALA A 84 8.10 -15.25 -6.49
CA ALA A 84 8.17 -16.69 -6.65
C ALA A 84 8.26 -17.08 -8.14
N MET A 85 7.50 -16.41 -9.00
CA MET A 85 7.58 -16.58 -10.44
C MET A 85 8.96 -16.23 -10.99
N PHE A 86 9.54 -15.09 -10.61
CA PHE A 86 10.87 -14.65 -11.06
C PHE A 86 12.00 -15.63 -10.63
N VAL A 87 11.92 -16.18 -9.42
CA VAL A 87 12.87 -17.20 -8.94
C VAL A 87 12.83 -18.47 -9.80
N ASN A 88 11.66 -18.81 -10.33
CA ASN A 88 11.50 -20.02 -11.15
C ASN A 88 11.98 -19.87 -12.60
N LEU A 89 12.33 -18.66 -13.03
CA LEU A 89 12.87 -18.43 -14.36
C LEU A 89 14.24 -19.15 -14.55
N PRO A 90 14.51 -19.68 -15.74
CA PRO A 90 15.77 -20.40 -16.03
C PRO A 90 17.01 -19.58 -15.65
N GLU A 91 17.04 -18.30 -16.01
CA GLU A 91 18.15 -17.41 -15.73
C GLU A 91 18.38 -17.18 -14.22
N ALA A 92 17.31 -17.04 -13.45
CA ALA A 92 17.39 -16.92 -11.99
C ALA A 92 17.92 -18.21 -11.34
N LYS A 93 17.49 -19.38 -11.85
CA LYS A 93 17.94 -20.69 -11.38
C LYS A 93 19.44 -20.92 -11.70
N ILE A 94 19.88 -20.59 -12.90
CA ILE A 94 21.30 -20.69 -13.30
C ILE A 94 22.18 -19.83 -12.38
N ARG A 95 21.72 -18.65 -12.02
CA ARG A 95 22.44 -17.73 -11.12
C ARG A 95 22.26 -18.06 -9.63
N GLY A 96 21.45 -19.06 -9.29
CA GLY A 96 21.18 -19.45 -7.89
C GLY A 96 20.40 -18.39 -7.10
N TYR A 97 19.58 -17.58 -7.75
CA TYR A 97 18.85 -16.50 -7.10
C TYR A 97 17.69 -17.04 -6.26
N LYS A 98 17.61 -16.56 -5.02
CA LYS A 98 16.56 -16.89 -4.05
C LYS A 98 15.47 -15.78 -4.02
N PRO A 99 14.29 -16.01 -3.43
CA PRO A 99 13.20 -15.02 -3.37
C PRO A 99 13.62 -13.66 -2.79
N GLY A 100 14.58 -13.64 -1.86
CA GLY A 100 15.15 -12.42 -1.30
C GLY A 100 15.85 -11.52 -2.33
N ARG A 101 16.39 -12.11 -3.42
CA ARG A 101 17.05 -11.36 -4.50
C ARG A 101 16.06 -10.41 -5.20
N PHE A 102 14.82 -10.82 -5.34
CA PHE A 102 13.74 -10.06 -5.96
C PHE A 102 12.94 -9.20 -4.97
N SER A 103 13.44 -9.01 -3.75
CA SER A 103 12.88 -8.10 -2.76
C SER A 103 13.67 -6.80 -2.71
N PHE A 104 13.01 -5.66 -2.89
CA PHE A 104 13.64 -4.36 -2.72
C PHE A 104 13.87 -3.97 -1.25
N ASN A 105 13.37 -4.76 -0.29
CA ASN A 105 13.58 -4.54 1.14
C ASN A 105 14.79 -5.29 1.71
N VAL A 106 15.27 -6.32 1.02
CA VAL A 106 16.35 -7.21 1.49
C VAL A 106 17.63 -6.92 0.71
N LYS A 107 18.77 -6.98 1.40
CA LYS A 107 20.09 -6.87 0.76
C LYS A 107 20.30 -7.97 -0.27
N GLY A 108 21.11 -7.67 -1.29
CA GLY A 108 21.53 -8.63 -2.32
C GLY A 108 20.99 -8.32 -3.70
N GLY A 109 19.68 -8.01 -3.86
CA GLY A 109 19.10 -7.67 -5.15
C GLY A 109 18.66 -6.21 -5.28
N ARG A 110 18.50 -5.52 -4.16
CA ARG A 110 18.12 -4.10 -4.17
C ARG A 110 19.29 -3.18 -4.51
N CYS A 111 18.99 -1.99 -5.00
CA CYS A 111 19.97 -0.91 -5.06
C CYS A 111 20.38 -0.51 -3.64
N GLU A 112 21.67 -0.61 -3.32
CA GLU A 112 22.15 -0.26 -1.97
C GLU A 112 22.23 1.26 -1.75
N THR A 113 22.39 2.06 -2.80
CA THR A 113 22.42 3.53 -2.71
C THR A 113 21.13 4.10 -2.15
N CYS A 114 19.98 3.67 -2.67
CA CYS A 114 18.66 4.06 -2.15
C CYS A 114 18.05 3.03 -1.20
N LYS A 115 18.77 1.95 -0.90
CA LYS A 115 18.30 0.82 -0.07
C LYS A 115 16.94 0.25 -0.52
N GLY A 116 16.69 0.27 -1.83
CA GLY A 116 15.45 -0.22 -2.44
C GLY A 116 14.27 0.78 -2.42
N GLY A 117 14.48 2.00 -1.98
CA GLY A 117 13.44 3.06 -1.99
C GLY A 117 13.14 3.59 -3.39
N GLY A 118 14.11 3.53 -4.31
CA GLY A 118 14.03 4.13 -5.64
C GLY A 118 14.30 5.63 -5.64
N TYR A 119 14.17 6.29 -4.50
CA TYR A 119 14.33 7.74 -4.32
C TYR A 119 15.31 8.03 -3.20
N ARG A 120 15.87 9.23 -3.22
CA ARG A 120 16.63 9.82 -2.11
C ARG A 120 15.87 11.03 -1.60
N THR A 121 15.78 11.15 -0.28
CA THR A 121 15.22 12.34 0.37
C THR A 121 16.31 13.38 0.49
N ILE A 122 16.04 14.57 -0.01
CA ILE A 122 16.85 15.76 0.26
C ILE A 122 16.14 16.54 1.35
N GLU A 123 16.72 16.52 2.54
CA GLU A 123 16.21 17.25 3.69
C GLU A 123 16.51 18.75 3.50
N MET A 124 15.51 19.59 3.69
CA MET A 124 15.61 21.02 3.63
C MET A 124 15.20 21.63 4.97
N ASN A 125 16.08 22.45 5.58
CA ASN A 125 15.91 22.95 6.95
C ASN A 125 14.60 23.73 7.20
N PHE A 126 14.02 24.38 6.20
CA PHE A 126 12.80 25.21 6.33
C PHE A 126 11.73 24.92 5.28
N LEU A 127 11.94 23.93 4.43
CA LEU A 127 11.01 23.52 3.36
C LEU A 127 10.69 22.03 3.52
N PRO A 128 9.58 21.57 2.95
CA PRO A 128 9.29 20.14 2.90
C PRO A 128 10.40 19.36 2.18
N ASP A 129 10.72 18.17 2.66
CA ASP A 129 11.68 17.28 2.07
C ASP A 129 11.32 16.98 0.61
N VAL A 130 12.34 16.94 -0.25
CA VAL A 130 12.17 16.64 -1.67
C VAL A 130 12.65 15.23 -1.97
N LEU A 131 11.82 14.45 -2.64
CA LEU A 131 12.16 13.12 -3.13
C LEU A 131 12.69 13.23 -4.56
N VAL A 132 13.94 12.84 -4.77
CA VAL A 132 14.57 12.76 -6.09
C VAL A 132 14.83 11.31 -6.48
N PRO A 133 14.68 10.92 -7.75
CA PRO A 133 15.04 9.59 -8.21
C PRO A 133 16.49 9.26 -7.86
N CYS A 134 16.75 8.03 -7.45
CA CYS A 134 18.11 7.57 -7.15
C CYS A 134 18.96 7.59 -8.43
N GLU A 135 20.10 8.24 -8.40
CA GLU A 135 21.03 8.39 -9.53
C GLU A 135 21.56 7.04 -10.03
N GLU A 136 21.75 6.07 -9.13
CA GLU A 136 22.28 4.76 -9.47
C GLU A 136 21.24 3.85 -10.17
N CYS A 137 20.04 3.75 -9.61
CA CYS A 137 19.02 2.84 -10.14
C CYS A 137 17.92 3.55 -10.93
N HIS A 138 17.95 4.86 -11.05
CA HIS A 138 16.96 5.67 -11.78
C HIS A 138 15.51 5.33 -11.40
N GLY A 139 15.25 5.18 -10.11
CA GLY A 139 13.93 4.81 -9.60
C GLY A 139 13.62 3.31 -9.59
N LYS A 140 14.42 2.46 -10.24
CA LYS A 140 14.12 1.03 -10.43
C LYS A 140 14.27 0.16 -9.18
N ARG A 141 14.82 0.66 -8.09
CA ARG A 141 14.92 -0.01 -6.76
C ARG A 141 15.89 -1.18 -6.67
N TYR A 142 16.29 -1.81 -7.77
CA TYR A 142 17.15 -2.99 -7.83
C TYR A 142 18.49 -2.68 -8.43
N ASN A 143 19.46 -3.56 -8.16
CA ASN A 143 20.75 -3.51 -8.83
C ASN A 143 20.64 -4.07 -10.27
N ARG A 144 21.64 -3.77 -11.09
CA ARG A 144 21.70 -4.13 -12.51
C ARG A 144 21.51 -5.62 -12.75
N GLU A 145 22.19 -6.46 -11.99
CA GLU A 145 22.17 -7.92 -12.16
C GLU A 145 20.77 -8.52 -11.90
N THR A 146 20.02 -7.98 -10.95
CA THR A 146 18.63 -8.41 -10.69
C THR A 146 17.71 -7.99 -11.82
N LEU A 147 17.94 -6.83 -12.44
CA LEU A 147 17.15 -6.32 -13.57
C LEU A 147 17.41 -7.06 -14.89
N GLU A 148 18.52 -7.79 -15.00
CA GLU A 148 18.81 -8.63 -16.16
C GLU A 148 17.85 -9.81 -16.28
N VAL A 149 17.35 -10.35 -15.16
CA VAL A 149 16.36 -11.43 -15.18
C VAL A 149 15.03 -10.90 -15.68
N ARG A 150 14.53 -11.47 -16.77
CA ARG A 150 13.32 -10.99 -17.46
C ARG A 150 12.29 -12.09 -17.68
N TYR A 151 11.03 -11.73 -17.49
CA TYR A 151 9.88 -12.53 -17.88
C TYR A 151 9.12 -11.81 -19.00
N LYS A 152 8.90 -12.47 -20.14
CA LYS A 152 8.29 -11.83 -21.34
C LYS A 152 8.96 -10.48 -21.69
N GLY A 153 10.28 -10.37 -21.53
CA GLY A 153 11.03 -9.13 -21.79
C GLY A 153 10.98 -8.06 -20.71
N LYS A 154 10.23 -8.26 -19.63
CA LYS A 154 10.05 -7.31 -18.51
C LYS A 154 10.87 -7.72 -17.30
N SER A 155 11.60 -6.77 -16.72
CA SER A 155 12.28 -6.95 -15.43
C SER A 155 11.29 -6.84 -14.27
N ILE A 156 11.71 -7.23 -13.06
CA ILE A 156 10.87 -7.08 -11.87
C ILE A 156 10.52 -5.61 -11.56
N ALA A 157 11.39 -4.67 -11.91
CA ALA A 157 11.08 -3.25 -11.78
C ALA A 157 10.00 -2.81 -12.77
N ASP A 158 10.10 -3.26 -14.03
CA ASP A 158 9.08 -2.95 -15.04
C ASP A 158 7.70 -3.48 -14.61
N VAL A 159 7.64 -4.66 -13.97
CA VAL A 159 6.40 -5.23 -13.45
C VAL A 159 5.82 -4.36 -12.31
N LEU A 160 6.64 -3.77 -11.45
CA LEU A 160 6.18 -2.87 -10.40
C LEU A 160 5.61 -1.54 -10.94
N ASP A 161 6.05 -1.13 -12.13
CA ASP A 161 5.61 0.10 -12.79
C ASP A 161 4.38 -0.12 -13.71
N MET A 162 3.97 -1.39 -13.93
CA MET A 162 2.78 -1.72 -14.71
C MET A 162 1.49 -1.35 -14.00
N THR A 163 0.48 -0.98 -14.77
CA THR A 163 -0.91 -1.00 -14.31
C THR A 163 -1.41 -2.44 -14.18
N PHE A 164 -2.48 -2.66 -13.39
CA PHE A 164 -3.08 -3.98 -13.26
C PHE A 164 -3.55 -4.55 -14.61
N ASN A 165 -4.12 -3.72 -15.47
CA ASN A 165 -4.56 -4.16 -16.80
C ASN A 165 -3.38 -4.68 -17.64
N GLN A 166 -2.23 -3.97 -17.61
CA GLN A 166 -1.02 -4.41 -18.31
C GLN A 166 -0.39 -5.68 -17.72
N ALA A 167 -0.61 -5.94 -16.46
CA ALA A 167 -0.04 -7.11 -15.78
C ALA A 167 -0.88 -8.38 -15.98
N VAL A 168 -2.14 -8.28 -16.43
CA VAL A 168 -3.04 -9.41 -16.72
C VAL A 168 -2.81 -9.95 -18.13
N GLU A 169 -2.33 -9.13 -19.09
CA GLU A 169 -1.98 -9.53 -20.47
C GLU A 169 -0.61 -10.24 -20.53
#